data_061f5d32f4dbd573385ec63d3e1f72a0
#
_entry.id   061f5d32f4dbd573385ec63d3e1f72a0
#
_cell.length_a   1.000
_cell.length_b   1.000
_cell.length_c   1.000
_cell.angle_alpha   90.00
_cell.angle_beta   90.00
_cell.angle_gamma   90.00
#
_symmetry.space_group_name_H-M   'P 1'
#
loop_
_entity.id
_entity.type
_entity.pdbx_description
1 polymer ?
#
loop_
_entity_poly.entity_id
_entity_poly.type
_entity_poly.pdbx_seq_one_letter_code
_entity_poly.pdbx_strand_id
1 'polypeptide(L)'
;MPKIVLEHINKKWGQFYGVDDLNLEIPDNGFITLLGPSGCGKTTTLRMIAGLETPTSGRITIGDQVVFDSDAGINVSASKRHVGFLFQNYALWPNMTVYQNIVFGLKNVKEEMEVFDWKLVADRDYLRLLAKPEKVLALAKDAADKDGKIKADSAILKITDYFEVSYPTAKRAYKLVEKGVDMALVETEKTKIEAEMQTIQAKYEAKGIHLDEKFRILDKTGEPKKAVRRLSPEEIDLKLRASARTLKIGPFMDRYPAELSGGQQQRVAIARTLAPGPKVLFLDE
;
A
#
# COMPACT_ATOMS: atom_id res chain seq x y z
N MET A 1 -6.17 -10.50 11.73
CA MET A 1 -7.44 -10.34 10.97
C MET A 1 -8.57 -10.39 12.01
N PRO A 2 -9.50 -9.46 12.06
CA PRO A 2 -10.56 -9.48 13.07
C PRO A 2 -11.54 -10.64 12.84
N LYS A 3 -12.12 -11.16 13.92
CA LYS A 3 -13.23 -12.13 13.89
C LYS A 3 -14.38 -11.57 13.06
N ILE A 4 -15.05 -12.43 12.27
CA ILE A 4 -16.26 -12.06 11.53
C ILE A 4 -17.40 -12.98 11.94
N VAL A 5 -18.54 -12.39 12.24
CA VAL A 5 -19.75 -13.14 12.63
C VAL A 5 -20.91 -12.72 11.75
N LEU A 6 -21.58 -13.71 11.16
CA LEU A 6 -22.84 -13.58 10.43
C LEU A 6 -23.92 -14.28 11.23
N GLU A 7 -25.02 -13.59 11.51
CA GLU A 7 -26.14 -14.09 12.29
C GLU A 7 -27.43 -13.92 11.48
N HIS A 8 -28.08 -15.02 11.15
CA HIS A 8 -29.36 -15.07 10.43
C HIS A 8 -29.38 -14.25 9.14
N ILE A 9 -28.27 -14.28 8.39
CA ILE A 9 -28.12 -13.51 7.16
C ILE A 9 -28.98 -14.09 6.05
N ASN A 10 -29.85 -13.24 5.53
CA ASN A 10 -30.67 -13.54 4.36
C ASN A 10 -30.37 -12.55 3.23
N LYS A 11 -30.34 -13.06 2.00
CA LYS A 11 -30.36 -12.23 0.79
C LYS A 11 -31.37 -12.76 -0.21
N LYS A 12 -32.34 -11.90 -0.52
CA LYS A 12 -33.49 -12.21 -1.36
C LYS A 12 -33.62 -11.22 -2.49
N TRP A 13 -33.90 -11.70 -3.69
CA TRP A 13 -34.28 -10.92 -4.86
C TRP A 13 -35.66 -11.41 -5.35
N GLY A 14 -36.72 -10.65 -5.06
CA GLY A 14 -38.08 -11.09 -5.30
C GLY A 14 -38.37 -12.37 -4.54
N GLN A 15 -38.65 -13.47 -5.26
CA GLN A 15 -38.93 -14.79 -4.67
C GLN A 15 -37.67 -15.67 -4.56
N PHE A 16 -36.55 -15.24 -5.13
CA PHE A 16 -35.33 -16.04 -5.14
C PHE A 16 -34.45 -15.74 -3.93
N TYR A 17 -34.04 -16.77 -3.19
CA TYR A 17 -33.08 -16.69 -2.10
C TYR A 17 -31.67 -16.95 -2.65
N GLY A 18 -30.80 -15.96 -2.60
CA GLY A 18 -29.38 -16.12 -2.91
C GLY A 18 -28.56 -16.58 -1.70
N VAL A 19 -29.01 -16.23 -0.49
CA VAL A 19 -28.51 -16.72 0.81
C VAL A 19 -29.70 -16.82 1.73
N ASP A 20 -29.85 -17.96 2.43
CA ASP A 20 -30.99 -18.27 3.29
C ASP A 20 -30.47 -18.67 4.67
N ASP A 21 -30.83 -17.91 5.68
CA ASP A 21 -30.52 -18.09 7.11
C ASP A 21 -29.04 -18.48 7.40
N LEU A 22 -28.11 -17.81 6.77
CA LEU A 22 -26.70 -18.12 6.94
C LEU A 22 -26.20 -17.66 8.30
N ASN A 23 -25.71 -18.62 9.09
CA ASN A 23 -24.97 -18.41 10.31
C ASN A 23 -23.52 -18.88 10.12
N LEU A 24 -22.56 -17.98 10.29
CA LEU A 24 -21.15 -18.27 10.04
C LEU A 24 -20.24 -17.47 10.99
N GLU A 25 -19.32 -18.16 11.61
CA GLU A 25 -18.28 -17.54 12.42
C GLU A 25 -16.91 -17.80 11.80
N ILE A 26 -16.18 -16.74 11.49
CA ILE A 26 -14.79 -16.78 11.03
C ILE A 26 -13.91 -16.32 12.20
N PRO A 27 -13.05 -17.19 12.75
CA PRO A 27 -12.23 -16.86 13.92
C PRO A 27 -11.19 -15.77 13.58
N ASP A 28 -10.68 -15.14 14.61
CA ASP A 28 -9.59 -14.17 14.46
C ASP A 28 -8.36 -14.82 13.83
N ASN A 29 -7.73 -14.12 12.89
CA ASN A 29 -6.61 -14.61 12.09
C ASN A 29 -6.87 -15.92 11.30
N GLY A 30 -8.15 -16.25 11.06
CA GLY A 30 -8.54 -17.43 10.30
C GLY A 30 -8.32 -17.28 8.79
N PHE A 31 -8.00 -18.39 8.12
CA PHE A 31 -8.06 -18.54 6.68
C PHE A 31 -9.20 -19.49 6.33
N ILE A 32 -10.22 -18.97 5.63
CA ILE A 32 -11.45 -19.72 5.33
C ILE A 32 -11.65 -19.80 3.83
N THR A 33 -11.98 -21.00 3.34
CA THR A 33 -12.38 -21.24 1.96
C THR A 33 -13.85 -21.61 1.89
N LEU A 34 -14.61 -20.84 1.11
CA LEU A 34 -16.02 -21.18 0.80
C LEU A 34 -16.06 -22.11 -0.41
N LEU A 35 -16.50 -23.35 -0.20
CA LEU A 35 -16.68 -24.35 -1.24
C LEU A 35 -18.14 -24.57 -1.57
N GLY A 36 -18.46 -24.84 -2.82
CA GLY A 36 -19.80 -25.16 -3.28
C GLY A 36 -19.98 -24.92 -4.78
N PRO A 37 -21.08 -25.43 -5.38
CA PRO A 37 -21.36 -25.27 -6.80
C PRO A 37 -21.55 -23.80 -7.20
N SER A 38 -21.53 -23.54 -8.50
CA SER A 38 -21.85 -22.20 -9.02
C SER A 38 -23.29 -21.82 -8.61
N GLY A 39 -23.46 -20.54 -8.20
CA GLY A 39 -24.77 -20.03 -7.80
C GLY A 39 -25.19 -20.33 -6.35
N CYS A 40 -24.40 -21.03 -5.53
CA CYS A 40 -24.75 -21.31 -4.12
C CYS A 40 -24.51 -20.14 -3.15
N GLY A 41 -24.32 -18.92 -3.63
CA GLY A 41 -24.26 -17.72 -2.78
C GLY A 41 -22.88 -17.32 -2.28
N LYS A 42 -21.77 -17.97 -2.64
CA LYS A 42 -20.40 -17.63 -2.17
C LYS A 42 -20.03 -16.17 -2.41
N THR A 43 -20.05 -15.76 -3.67
CA THR A 43 -19.77 -14.36 -4.06
C THR A 43 -20.72 -13.37 -3.39
N THR A 44 -22.01 -13.72 -3.27
CA THR A 44 -23.00 -12.89 -2.59
C THR A 44 -22.65 -12.71 -1.13
N THR A 45 -22.27 -13.79 -0.43
CA THR A 45 -21.83 -13.75 0.96
C THR A 45 -20.59 -12.86 1.14
N LEU A 46 -19.56 -13.05 0.32
CA LEU A 46 -18.35 -12.22 0.36
C LEU A 46 -18.68 -10.73 0.13
N ARG A 47 -19.55 -10.43 -0.85
CA ARG A 47 -19.98 -9.05 -1.15
C ARG A 47 -20.81 -8.44 -0.01
N MET A 48 -21.66 -9.21 0.67
CA MET A 48 -22.40 -8.73 1.82
C MET A 48 -21.48 -8.38 3.00
N ILE A 49 -20.48 -9.20 3.30
CA ILE A 49 -19.49 -8.91 4.35
C ILE A 49 -18.68 -7.67 3.97
N ALA A 50 -18.28 -7.54 2.70
CA ALA A 50 -17.53 -6.39 2.20
C ALA A 50 -18.36 -5.08 2.12
N GLY A 51 -19.70 -5.16 2.20
CA GLY A 51 -20.59 -4.01 2.05
C GLY A 51 -20.82 -3.57 0.60
N LEU A 52 -20.53 -4.47 -0.35
CA LEU A 52 -20.78 -4.28 -1.79
C LEU A 52 -22.17 -4.77 -2.19
N GLU A 53 -22.80 -5.56 -1.34
CA GLU A 53 -24.18 -6.02 -1.45
C GLU A 53 -24.86 -5.85 -0.07
N THR A 54 -26.13 -5.43 -0.04
CA THR A 54 -26.86 -5.26 1.22
C THR A 54 -27.67 -6.53 1.52
N PRO A 55 -27.50 -7.17 2.69
CA PRO A 55 -28.38 -8.25 3.13
C PRO A 55 -29.83 -7.77 3.20
N THR A 56 -30.79 -8.70 3.08
CA THR A 56 -32.21 -8.42 3.31
C THR A 56 -32.55 -8.39 4.80
N SER A 57 -31.90 -9.27 5.59
CA SER A 57 -32.05 -9.30 7.06
C SER A 57 -30.83 -9.94 7.70
N GLY A 58 -30.78 -9.86 9.04
CA GLY A 58 -29.73 -10.42 9.88
C GLY A 58 -28.71 -9.41 10.34
N ARG A 59 -27.58 -9.89 10.88
CA ARG A 59 -26.52 -9.06 11.44
C ARG A 59 -25.13 -9.52 10.96
N ILE A 60 -24.24 -8.56 10.66
CA ILE A 60 -22.82 -8.80 10.36
C ILE A 60 -21.96 -7.98 11.31
N THR A 61 -21.02 -8.66 12.00
CA THR A 61 -20.03 -8.03 12.88
C THR A 61 -18.63 -8.31 12.37
N ILE A 62 -17.74 -7.31 12.34
CA ILE A 62 -16.33 -7.43 12.00
C ILE A 62 -15.51 -6.89 13.18
N GLY A 63 -14.78 -7.76 13.87
CA GLY A 63 -14.16 -7.43 15.16
C GLY A 63 -15.21 -7.00 16.17
N ASP A 64 -15.05 -5.80 16.74
CA ASP A 64 -15.98 -5.22 17.72
C ASP A 64 -17.04 -4.33 17.06
N GLN A 65 -17.04 -4.20 15.73
CA GLN A 65 -17.94 -3.32 15.01
C GLN A 65 -19.08 -4.07 14.33
N VAL A 66 -20.32 -3.73 14.67
CA VAL A 66 -21.48 -4.12 13.86
C VAL A 66 -21.48 -3.31 12.59
N VAL A 67 -21.36 -3.99 11.43
CA VAL A 67 -21.30 -3.34 10.11
C VAL A 67 -22.62 -3.42 9.33
N PHE A 68 -23.48 -4.34 9.71
CA PHE A 68 -24.85 -4.45 9.22
C PHE A 68 -25.75 -5.02 10.32
N ASP A 69 -26.93 -4.46 10.46
CA ASP A 69 -28.00 -4.96 11.34
C ASP A 69 -29.33 -4.45 10.81
N SER A 70 -30.19 -5.37 10.36
CA SER A 70 -31.52 -5.03 9.81
C SER A 70 -32.43 -4.40 10.82
N ASP A 71 -32.40 -4.86 12.08
CA ASP A 71 -33.32 -4.46 13.13
C ASP A 71 -32.94 -3.09 13.73
N ALA A 72 -31.63 -2.86 13.85
CA ALA A 72 -31.08 -1.58 14.30
C ALA A 72 -30.90 -0.54 13.17
N GLY A 73 -31.17 -0.90 11.91
CA GLY A 73 -31.01 -0.01 10.76
C GLY A 73 -29.55 0.36 10.46
N ILE A 74 -28.60 -0.48 10.88
CA ILE A 74 -27.16 -0.23 10.68
C ILE A 74 -26.74 -0.77 9.31
N ASN A 75 -26.11 0.08 8.48
CA ASN A 75 -25.48 -0.35 7.23
C ASN A 75 -24.22 0.50 6.97
N VAL A 76 -23.07 0.01 7.40
CA VAL A 76 -21.78 0.66 7.21
C VAL A 76 -21.33 0.48 5.77
N SER A 77 -20.98 1.58 5.09
CA SER A 77 -20.50 1.53 3.71
C SER A 77 -19.20 0.74 3.57
N ALA A 78 -18.98 0.10 2.41
CA ALA A 78 -17.78 -0.72 2.12
C ALA A 78 -16.46 0.00 2.44
N SER A 79 -16.36 1.30 2.11
CA SER A 79 -15.16 2.13 2.35
C SER A 79 -14.79 2.28 3.84
N LYS A 80 -15.74 2.05 4.74
CA LYS A 80 -15.55 2.17 6.20
C LYS A 80 -15.39 0.82 6.91
N ARG A 81 -15.44 -0.30 6.17
CA ARG A 81 -15.28 -1.66 6.74
C ARG A 81 -13.81 -2.11 6.80
N HIS A 82 -12.88 -1.34 6.24
CA HIS A 82 -11.44 -1.64 6.18
C HIS A 82 -11.12 -3.03 5.61
N VAL A 83 -11.87 -3.44 4.60
CA VAL A 83 -11.72 -4.72 3.91
C VAL A 83 -11.20 -4.52 2.49
N GLY A 84 -10.39 -5.46 2.03
CA GLY A 84 -9.95 -5.55 0.63
C GLY A 84 -10.80 -6.58 -0.11
N PHE A 85 -11.17 -6.30 -1.35
CA PHE A 85 -11.93 -7.22 -2.20
C PHE A 85 -11.25 -7.39 -3.56
N LEU A 86 -10.87 -8.62 -3.88
CA LEU A 86 -10.39 -9.01 -5.20
C LEU A 86 -11.55 -9.56 -6.00
N PHE A 87 -11.90 -8.86 -7.07
CA PHE A 87 -12.98 -9.26 -7.98
C PHE A 87 -12.51 -10.34 -8.95
N GLN A 88 -13.40 -11.22 -9.37
CA GLN A 88 -13.16 -12.30 -10.33
C GLN A 88 -12.58 -11.79 -11.67
N ASN A 89 -12.99 -10.63 -12.15
CA ASN A 89 -12.49 -9.98 -13.37
C ASN A 89 -11.32 -9.01 -13.10
N TYR A 90 -10.68 -9.10 -11.91
CA TYR A 90 -9.61 -8.23 -11.44
C TYR A 90 -9.99 -6.75 -11.33
N ALA A 91 -10.99 -6.26 -12.03
CA ALA A 91 -11.53 -4.88 -12.05
C ALA A 91 -10.44 -3.79 -12.16
N LEU A 92 -9.38 -4.03 -12.92
CA LEU A 92 -8.34 -3.02 -13.17
C LEU A 92 -8.88 -1.90 -14.06
N TRP A 93 -8.48 -0.66 -13.76
CA TRP A 93 -8.81 0.49 -14.58
C TRP A 93 -8.01 0.43 -15.90
N PRO A 94 -8.67 0.24 -17.07
CA PRO A 94 -7.97 -0.03 -18.32
C PRO A 94 -7.16 1.16 -18.86
N ASN A 95 -7.55 2.38 -18.49
CA ASN A 95 -6.92 3.65 -18.87
C ASN A 95 -5.84 4.13 -17.88
N MET A 96 -5.51 3.32 -16.88
CA MET A 96 -4.46 3.58 -15.89
C MET A 96 -3.34 2.56 -16.02
N THR A 97 -2.09 2.99 -15.87
CA THR A 97 -0.95 2.07 -15.76
C THR A 97 -1.05 1.23 -14.48
N VAL A 98 -0.23 0.19 -14.36
CA VAL A 98 -0.11 -0.62 -13.14
C VAL A 98 0.19 0.28 -11.94
N TYR A 99 1.16 1.19 -12.06
CA TYR A 99 1.49 2.17 -11.04
C TYR A 99 0.26 2.97 -10.61
N GLN A 100 -0.46 3.54 -11.56
CA GLN A 100 -1.64 4.36 -11.30
C GLN A 100 -2.78 3.57 -10.66
N ASN A 101 -3.00 2.31 -11.08
CA ASN A 101 -4.00 1.42 -10.48
C ASN A 101 -3.76 1.20 -8.98
N ILE A 102 -2.50 0.99 -8.57
CA ILE A 102 -2.16 0.76 -7.16
C ILE A 102 -2.21 2.07 -6.37
N VAL A 103 -1.63 3.13 -6.89
CA VAL A 103 -1.57 4.45 -6.23
C VAL A 103 -2.96 5.05 -6.02
N PHE A 104 -3.92 4.78 -6.90
CA PHE A 104 -5.29 5.28 -6.77
C PHE A 104 -5.93 4.88 -5.42
N GLY A 105 -5.77 3.62 -5.03
CA GLY A 105 -6.24 3.13 -3.72
C GLY A 105 -5.52 3.82 -2.56
N LEU A 106 -4.19 3.91 -2.63
CA LEU A 106 -3.35 4.50 -1.59
C LEU A 106 -3.63 5.98 -1.34
N LYS A 107 -3.91 6.77 -2.38
CA LYS A 107 -4.25 8.20 -2.25
C LYS A 107 -5.52 8.46 -1.43
N ASN A 108 -6.40 7.48 -1.35
CA ASN A 108 -7.67 7.61 -0.64
C ASN A 108 -7.61 7.08 0.80
N VAL A 109 -6.51 6.45 1.20
CA VAL A 109 -6.30 6.02 2.58
C VAL A 109 -6.24 7.25 3.48
N LYS A 110 -7.12 7.28 4.49
CA LYS A 110 -7.17 8.30 5.52
C LYS A 110 -7.37 7.61 6.85
N GLU A 111 -6.30 7.54 7.62
CA GLU A 111 -6.26 6.81 8.89
C GLU A 111 -5.47 7.61 9.91
N GLU A 112 -5.60 7.23 11.17
CA GLU A 112 -4.73 7.72 12.23
C GLU A 112 -3.34 7.12 12.06
N MET A 113 -2.37 7.97 11.75
CA MET A 113 -0.99 7.57 11.45
C MET A 113 -0.01 8.46 12.20
N GLU A 114 1.16 7.91 12.48
CA GLU A 114 2.28 8.67 13.01
C GLU A 114 2.68 9.82 12.07
N VAL A 115 3.15 10.91 12.64
CA VAL A 115 3.54 12.10 11.89
C VAL A 115 5.06 12.15 11.80
N PHE A 116 5.59 12.15 10.58
CA PHE A 116 7.02 12.22 10.27
C PHE A 116 7.40 13.55 9.65
N ASP A 117 8.65 13.96 9.81
CA ASP A 117 9.28 14.91 8.88
C ASP A 117 9.83 14.11 7.69
N TRP A 118 9.06 14.07 6.60
CA TRP A 118 9.43 13.29 5.40
C TRP A 118 10.65 13.83 4.67
N LYS A 119 11.01 15.11 4.86
CA LYS A 119 12.24 15.65 4.30
C LYS A 119 13.45 15.07 5.03
N LEU A 120 13.43 15.05 6.35
CA LEU A 120 14.51 14.43 7.14
C LEU A 120 14.63 12.92 6.87
N VAL A 121 13.50 12.21 6.71
CA VAL A 121 13.50 10.79 6.33
C VAL A 121 14.15 10.60 4.96
N ALA A 122 13.77 11.39 3.96
CA ALA A 122 14.32 11.30 2.61
C ALA A 122 15.82 11.68 2.57
N ASP A 123 16.23 12.70 3.32
CA ASP A 123 17.63 13.13 3.41
C ASP A 123 18.49 12.07 4.11
N ARG A 124 18.01 11.46 5.22
CA ARG A 124 18.70 10.30 5.85
C ARG A 124 18.87 9.14 4.87
N ASP A 125 17.80 8.79 4.17
CA ASP A 125 17.83 7.69 3.21
C ASP A 125 18.78 8.02 2.04
N TYR A 126 18.84 9.29 1.61
CA TYR A 126 19.77 9.74 0.60
C TYR A 126 21.24 9.63 1.09
N LEU A 127 21.54 10.04 2.32
CA LEU A 127 22.87 9.86 2.91
C LEU A 127 23.28 8.39 2.98
N ARG A 128 22.35 7.46 3.23
CA ARG A 128 22.61 6.01 3.17
C ARG A 128 23.05 5.55 1.78
N LEU A 129 22.50 6.12 0.72
CA LEU A 129 22.92 5.84 -0.65
C LEU A 129 24.29 6.44 -0.93
N LEU A 130 24.52 7.69 -0.51
CA LEU A 130 25.81 8.39 -0.68
C LEU A 130 26.95 7.76 0.13
N ALA A 131 26.66 6.98 1.17
CA ALA A 131 27.66 6.18 1.87
C ALA A 131 28.16 4.98 1.05
N LYS A 132 27.44 4.60 -0.03
CA LYS A 132 27.80 3.45 -0.90
C LYS A 132 27.64 3.82 -2.39
N PRO A 133 28.28 4.89 -2.88
CA PRO A 133 28.04 5.41 -4.23
C PRO A 133 28.46 4.42 -5.33
N GLU A 134 29.51 3.63 -5.10
CA GLU A 134 29.92 2.57 -6.04
C GLU A 134 28.86 1.47 -6.18
N LYS A 135 28.16 1.13 -5.09
CA LYS A 135 27.04 0.17 -5.14
C LYS A 135 25.85 0.72 -5.91
N VAL A 136 25.56 2.03 -5.75
CA VAL A 136 24.53 2.71 -6.53
C VAL A 136 24.86 2.64 -8.02
N LEU A 137 26.12 2.94 -8.40
CA LEU A 137 26.57 2.85 -9.80
C LEU A 137 26.56 1.41 -10.32
N ALA A 138 26.96 0.42 -9.51
CA ALA A 138 26.94 -0.98 -9.90
C ALA A 138 25.52 -1.47 -10.20
N LEU A 139 24.52 -1.12 -9.35
CA LEU A 139 23.11 -1.43 -9.58
C LEU A 139 22.57 -0.76 -10.84
N ALA A 140 23.01 0.47 -11.11
CA ALA A 140 22.63 1.18 -12.33
C ALA A 140 23.20 0.48 -13.59
N LYS A 141 24.46 0.08 -13.57
CA LYS A 141 25.10 -0.67 -14.67
C LYS A 141 24.48 -2.04 -14.91
N ASP A 142 24.06 -2.73 -13.83
CA ASP A 142 23.35 -4.01 -13.91
C ASP A 142 21.94 -3.88 -14.53
N ALA A 143 21.42 -2.66 -14.70
CA ALA A 143 20.18 -2.38 -15.41
C ALA A 143 20.36 -2.13 -16.91
N ALA A 144 21.58 -2.28 -17.44
CA ALA A 144 21.85 -2.14 -18.87
C ALA A 144 21.11 -3.21 -19.69
N ASP A 145 20.65 -2.84 -20.88
CA ASP A 145 20.08 -3.75 -21.84
C ASP A 145 21.18 -4.57 -22.55
N LYS A 146 20.77 -5.42 -23.50
CA LYS A 146 21.69 -6.28 -24.27
C LYS A 146 22.73 -5.49 -25.08
N ASP A 147 22.42 -4.23 -25.39
CA ASP A 147 23.27 -3.33 -26.15
C ASP A 147 24.16 -2.46 -25.22
N GLY A 148 24.13 -2.73 -23.90
CA GLY A 148 24.90 -1.99 -22.89
C GLY A 148 24.32 -0.63 -22.51
N LYS A 149 23.13 -0.28 -23.02
CA LYS A 149 22.47 1.00 -22.72
C LYS A 149 21.70 0.93 -21.44
N ILE A 150 22.02 1.81 -20.48
CA ILE A 150 21.32 1.91 -19.21
C ILE A 150 20.02 2.68 -19.42
N LYS A 151 18.88 2.04 -19.09
CA LYS A 151 17.59 2.71 -18.99
C LYS A 151 17.47 3.32 -17.60
N ALA A 152 17.41 4.65 -17.53
CA ALA A 152 17.40 5.38 -16.25
C ALA A 152 16.32 4.88 -15.27
N ASP A 153 15.10 4.67 -15.75
CA ASP A 153 14.01 4.18 -14.89
C ASP A 153 14.27 2.78 -14.34
N SER A 154 14.82 1.87 -15.16
CA SER A 154 15.19 0.53 -14.70
C SER A 154 16.33 0.57 -13.67
N ALA A 155 17.31 1.45 -13.86
CA ALA A 155 18.42 1.68 -12.92
C ALA A 155 17.88 2.21 -11.58
N ILE A 156 17.04 3.25 -11.64
CA ILE A 156 16.43 3.86 -10.44
C ILE A 156 15.58 2.83 -9.69
N LEU A 157 14.81 2.00 -10.39
CA LEU A 157 14.00 0.93 -9.77
C LEU A 157 14.87 -0.09 -9.03
N LYS A 158 15.99 -0.55 -9.64
CA LYS A 158 16.92 -1.47 -8.96
C LYS A 158 17.53 -0.85 -7.70
N ILE A 159 17.90 0.44 -7.75
CA ILE A 159 18.41 1.18 -6.58
C ILE A 159 17.31 1.27 -5.51
N THR A 160 16.09 1.66 -5.89
CA THR A 160 14.92 1.75 -5.01
C THR A 160 14.67 0.43 -4.29
N ASP A 161 14.68 -0.68 -5.02
CA ASP A 161 14.38 -2.01 -4.47
C ASP A 161 15.50 -2.52 -3.56
N TYR A 162 16.76 -2.27 -3.91
CA TYR A 162 17.91 -2.74 -3.12
C TYR A 162 18.06 -1.98 -1.79
N PHE A 163 17.91 -0.66 -1.83
CA PHE A 163 18.09 0.20 -0.65
C PHE A 163 16.79 0.41 0.13
N GLU A 164 15.66 -0.05 -0.40
CA GLU A 164 14.32 0.15 0.19
C GLU A 164 14.00 1.63 0.46
N VAL A 165 14.28 2.47 -0.52
CA VAL A 165 14.05 3.93 -0.47
C VAL A 165 12.98 4.35 -1.47
N SER A 166 12.49 5.60 -1.34
CA SER A 166 11.55 6.15 -2.31
C SER A 166 12.19 6.37 -3.69
N TYR A 167 11.37 6.28 -4.76
CA TYR A 167 11.83 6.53 -6.12
C TYR A 167 12.50 7.91 -6.31
N PRO A 168 11.96 9.02 -5.74
CA PRO A 168 12.64 10.32 -5.81
C PRO A 168 14.03 10.31 -5.17
N THR A 169 14.21 9.67 -4.03
CA THR A 169 15.50 9.54 -3.34
C THR A 169 16.50 8.73 -4.17
N ALA A 170 16.08 7.59 -4.71
CA ALA A 170 16.91 6.76 -5.60
C ALA A 170 17.30 7.51 -6.88
N LYS A 171 16.35 8.27 -7.47
CA LYS A 171 16.59 9.09 -8.66
C LYS A 171 17.64 10.19 -8.40
N ARG A 172 17.60 10.81 -7.22
CA ARG A 172 18.59 11.81 -6.81
C ARG A 172 19.99 11.19 -6.74
N ALA A 173 20.10 10.01 -6.09
CA ALA A 173 21.38 9.30 -5.99
C ALA A 173 21.91 8.81 -7.36
N TYR A 174 21.03 8.28 -8.21
CA TYR A 174 21.38 7.87 -9.57
C TYR A 174 21.98 9.02 -10.38
N LYS A 175 21.33 10.19 -10.38
CA LYS A 175 21.81 11.38 -11.10
C LYS A 175 23.20 11.83 -10.67
N LEU A 176 23.56 11.62 -9.41
CA LEU A 176 24.89 11.99 -8.90
C LEU A 176 25.99 11.08 -9.44
N VAL A 177 25.66 9.80 -9.69
CA VAL A 177 26.65 8.78 -10.07
C VAL A 177 26.51 8.28 -11.52
N GLU A 178 25.54 8.74 -12.29
CA GLU A 178 25.25 8.22 -13.64
C GLU A 178 26.44 8.33 -14.62
N LYS A 179 27.28 9.34 -14.44
CA LYS A 179 28.51 9.58 -15.26
C LYS A 179 29.78 8.99 -14.65
N GLY A 180 29.68 8.32 -13.52
CA GLY A 180 30.78 7.81 -12.71
C GLY A 180 30.72 8.33 -11.28
N VAL A 181 31.49 7.72 -10.38
CA VAL A 181 31.56 8.17 -8.97
C VAL A 181 32.68 9.21 -8.86
N ASP A 182 32.30 10.44 -8.53
CA ASP A 182 33.19 11.50 -8.09
C ASP A 182 33.07 11.66 -6.56
N MET A 183 34.08 11.19 -5.84
CA MET A 183 34.10 11.21 -4.38
C MET A 183 34.09 12.62 -3.80
N ALA A 184 34.72 13.61 -4.47
CA ALA A 184 34.70 15.00 -4.00
C ALA A 184 33.27 15.59 -4.09
N LEU A 185 32.57 15.29 -5.18
CA LEU A 185 31.18 15.70 -5.36
C LEU A 185 30.25 15.00 -4.36
N VAL A 186 30.47 13.72 -4.11
CA VAL A 186 29.70 12.93 -3.12
C VAL A 186 29.86 13.52 -1.72
N GLU A 187 31.10 13.83 -1.29
CA GLU A 187 31.36 14.42 0.04
C GLU A 187 30.78 15.84 0.16
N THR A 188 30.88 16.65 -0.90
CA THR A 188 30.25 17.97 -0.92
C THR A 188 28.74 17.87 -0.74
N GLU A 189 28.09 16.93 -1.44
CA GLU A 189 26.63 16.73 -1.34
C GLU A 189 26.25 16.19 0.04
N LYS A 190 27.01 15.26 0.65
CA LYS A 190 26.79 14.80 2.02
C LYS A 190 26.83 15.94 3.02
N THR A 191 27.90 16.74 3.02
CA THR A 191 28.05 17.88 3.94
C THR A 191 26.89 18.87 3.82
N LYS A 192 26.46 19.13 2.59
CA LYS A 192 25.30 20.00 2.34
C LYS A 192 24.01 19.44 2.96
N ILE A 193 23.75 18.15 2.75
CA ILE A 193 22.54 17.50 3.28
C ILE A 193 22.55 17.44 4.82
N GLU A 194 23.69 17.12 5.42
CA GLU A 194 23.88 17.12 6.86
C GLU A 194 23.59 18.51 7.48
N ALA A 195 24.10 19.58 6.85
CA ALA A 195 23.84 20.94 7.26
C ALA A 195 22.35 21.33 7.12
N GLU A 196 21.69 20.92 6.04
CA GLU A 196 20.26 21.11 5.86
C GLU A 196 19.44 20.38 6.94
N MET A 197 19.80 19.13 7.24
CA MET A 197 19.13 18.34 8.29
C MET A 197 19.30 18.98 9.67
N GLN A 198 20.52 19.42 10.03
CA GLN A 198 20.77 20.15 11.28
C GLN A 198 19.92 21.41 11.38
N THR A 199 19.82 22.18 10.28
CA THR A 199 19.00 23.39 10.23
C THR A 199 17.52 23.09 10.48
N ILE A 200 17.00 21.98 9.94
CA ILE A 200 15.61 21.56 10.16
C ILE A 200 15.41 21.11 11.61
N GLN A 201 16.32 20.30 12.15
CA GLN A 201 16.25 19.83 13.54
C GLN A 201 16.30 20.99 14.53
N ALA A 202 17.22 21.94 14.34
CA ALA A 202 17.29 23.16 15.17
C ALA A 202 15.98 23.98 15.15
N LYS A 203 15.27 24.03 14.00
CA LYS A 203 13.96 24.70 13.93
C LYS A 203 12.89 23.97 14.74
N TYR A 204 12.92 22.65 14.83
CA TYR A 204 12.01 21.88 15.68
C TYR A 204 12.32 22.11 17.16
N GLU A 205 13.59 22.05 17.54
CA GLU A 205 14.05 22.32 18.91
C GLU A 205 13.66 23.74 19.38
N ALA A 206 13.87 24.76 18.54
CA ALA A 206 13.46 26.14 18.83
C ALA A 206 11.94 26.30 19.04
N LYS A 207 11.14 25.38 18.51
CA LYS A 207 9.68 25.34 18.72
C LYS A 207 9.27 24.42 19.88
N GLY A 208 10.22 23.83 20.60
CA GLY A 208 9.94 22.85 21.65
C GLY A 208 9.31 21.54 21.14
N ILE A 209 9.56 21.21 19.86
CA ILE A 209 9.07 19.97 19.23
C ILE A 209 10.24 18.99 19.16
N HIS A 210 10.05 17.79 19.71
CA HIS A 210 11.05 16.74 19.70
C HIS A 210 10.80 15.73 18.58
N LEU A 211 11.89 15.20 18.01
CA LEU A 211 11.88 14.15 17.01
C LEU A 211 12.62 12.93 17.57
N ASP A 212 12.17 11.75 17.22
CA ASP A 212 12.92 10.51 17.50
C ASP A 212 13.95 10.18 16.40
N GLU A 213 14.65 9.06 16.55
CA GLU A 213 15.65 8.58 15.58
C GLU A 213 15.08 8.28 14.18
N LYS A 214 13.77 8.08 14.08
CA LYS A 214 13.05 7.86 12.80
C LYS A 214 12.48 9.14 12.22
N PHE A 215 12.73 10.30 12.85
CA PHE A 215 12.16 11.60 12.53
C PHE A 215 10.63 11.65 12.67
N ARG A 216 10.08 10.88 13.62
CA ARG A 216 8.70 11.02 14.04
C ARG A 216 8.59 12.21 14.99
N ILE A 217 7.56 13.00 14.79
CA ILE A 217 7.25 14.11 15.72
C ILE A 217 6.69 13.49 17.00
N LEU A 218 7.29 13.82 18.13
CA LEU A 218 6.83 13.38 19.44
C LEU A 218 5.80 14.35 20.00
N ASP A 219 4.88 13.83 20.79
CA ASP A 219 3.95 14.61 21.59
C ASP A 219 4.58 15.04 22.93
N LYS A 220 3.77 15.68 23.79
CA LYS A 220 4.23 16.16 25.12
C LYS A 220 4.59 15.03 26.10
N THR A 221 4.19 13.81 25.82
CA THR A 221 4.48 12.61 26.64
C THR A 221 5.73 11.88 26.16
N GLY A 222 6.30 12.27 25.02
CA GLY A 222 7.44 11.62 24.38
C GLY A 222 7.04 10.46 23.44
N GLU A 223 5.74 10.25 23.24
CA GLU A 223 5.24 9.25 22.31
C GLU A 223 5.08 9.81 20.88
N PRO A 224 5.17 8.96 19.84
CA PRO A 224 4.95 9.40 18.47
C PRO A 224 3.56 10.01 18.29
N LYS A 225 3.54 11.29 17.89
CA LYS A 225 2.30 12.00 17.61
C LYS A 225 1.53 11.32 16.49
N LYS A 226 0.25 11.05 16.70
CA LYS A 226 -0.66 10.52 15.69
C LYS A 226 -1.62 11.58 15.20
N ALA A 227 -1.97 11.53 13.92
CA ALA A 227 -2.97 12.40 13.32
C ALA A 227 -3.73 11.65 12.22
N VAL A 228 -5.01 11.95 12.10
CA VAL A 228 -5.83 11.45 10.99
C VAL A 228 -5.46 12.23 9.74
N ARG A 229 -4.72 11.59 8.85
CA ARG A 229 -4.19 12.21 7.62
C ARG A 229 -4.19 11.25 6.45
N ARG A 230 -3.93 11.76 5.26
CA ARG A 230 -3.61 10.94 4.09
C ARG A 230 -2.13 10.57 4.07
N LEU A 231 -1.83 9.53 3.32
CA LEU A 231 -0.44 9.15 3.04
C LEU A 231 0.28 10.27 2.28
N SER A 232 1.53 10.52 2.64
CA SER A 232 2.42 11.38 1.85
C SER A 232 2.81 10.71 0.53
N PRO A 233 3.32 11.46 -0.45
CA PRO A 233 3.85 10.87 -1.69
C PRO A 233 4.94 9.81 -1.44
N GLU A 234 5.81 10.03 -0.45
CA GLU A 234 6.88 9.11 -0.05
C GLU A 234 6.32 7.82 0.54
N GLU A 235 5.32 7.92 1.43
CA GLU A 235 4.64 6.76 2.02
C GLU A 235 3.92 5.95 0.95
N ILE A 236 3.26 6.62 0.00
CA ILE A 236 2.60 5.96 -1.14
C ILE A 236 3.63 5.17 -1.94
N ASP A 237 4.77 5.78 -2.30
CA ASP A 237 5.81 5.12 -3.08
C ASP A 237 6.41 3.93 -2.31
N LEU A 238 6.72 4.08 -1.03
CA LEU A 238 7.26 3.00 -0.20
C LEU A 238 6.29 1.81 -0.09
N LYS A 239 5.00 2.06 0.19
CA LYS A 239 3.96 1.01 0.26
C LYS A 239 3.77 0.31 -1.10
N LEU A 240 3.74 1.09 -2.18
CA LEU A 240 3.66 0.56 -3.54
C LEU A 240 4.85 -0.36 -3.83
N ARG A 241 6.09 0.10 -3.55
CA ARG A 241 7.31 -0.67 -3.81
C ARG A 241 7.37 -1.94 -2.97
N ALA A 242 6.96 -1.91 -1.71
CA ALA A 242 6.86 -3.10 -0.89
C ALA A 242 5.92 -4.15 -1.52
N SER A 243 4.72 -3.73 -1.94
CA SER A 243 3.76 -4.61 -2.64
C SER A 243 4.32 -5.11 -3.97
N ALA A 244 5.01 -4.24 -4.71
CA ALA A 244 5.61 -4.58 -6.01
C ALA A 244 6.70 -5.65 -5.89
N ARG A 245 7.55 -5.56 -4.87
CA ARG A 245 8.60 -6.58 -4.59
C ARG A 245 7.96 -7.91 -4.24
N THR A 246 7.03 -7.93 -3.29
CA THR A 246 6.36 -9.16 -2.85
C THR A 246 5.69 -9.90 -4.00
N LEU A 247 5.04 -9.18 -4.91
CA LEU A 247 4.27 -9.75 -6.02
C LEU A 247 5.04 -9.81 -7.34
N LYS A 248 6.31 -9.37 -7.36
CA LYS A 248 7.20 -9.37 -8.53
C LYS A 248 6.59 -8.65 -9.74
N ILE A 249 5.94 -7.49 -9.50
CA ILE A 249 5.30 -6.69 -10.55
C ILE A 249 6.08 -5.42 -10.92
N GLY A 250 7.23 -5.18 -10.30
CA GLY A 250 8.10 -4.02 -10.58
C GLY A 250 8.34 -3.76 -12.07
N PRO A 251 8.65 -4.80 -12.91
CA PRO A 251 8.89 -4.61 -14.35
C PRO A 251 7.67 -4.17 -15.17
N PHE A 252 6.48 -4.16 -14.59
CA PHE A 252 5.22 -3.87 -15.31
C PHE A 252 4.59 -2.52 -14.93
N MET A 253 5.25 -1.72 -14.09
CA MET A 253 4.66 -0.51 -13.49
C MET A 253 4.14 0.50 -14.51
N ASP A 254 4.80 0.62 -15.65
CA ASP A 254 4.46 1.56 -16.71
C ASP A 254 3.49 0.99 -17.75
N ARG A 255 3.14 -0.31 -17.64
CA ARG A 255 2.24 -0.97 -18.57
C ARG A 255 0.77 -0.74 -18.22
N TYR A 256 -0.07 -0.79 -19.24
CA TYR A 256 -1.52 -0.82 -19.10
C TYR A 256 -2.03 -2.26 -18.90
N PRO A 257 -3.20 -2.46 -18.28
CA PRO A 257 -3.77 -3.80 -18.06
C PRO A 257 -3.86 -4.65 -19.34
N ALA A 258 -4.18 -4.04 -20.49
CA ALA A 258 -4.27 -4.75 -21.78
C ALA A 258 -2.93 -5.34 -22.25
N GLU A 259 -1.79 -4.85 -21.74
CA GLU A 259 -0.44 -5.31 -22.09
C GLU A 259 0.06 -6.43 -21.16
N LEU A 260 -0.80 -6.88 -20.24
CA LEU A 260 -0.48 -7.88 -19.23
C LEU A 260 -1.15 -9.22 -19.52
N SER A 261 -0.46 -10.32 -19.22
CA SER A 261 -1.11 -11.65 -19.18
C SER A 261 -2.10 -11.72 -18.00
N GLY A 262 -3.06 -12.67 -18.05
CA GLY A 262 -4.05 -12.86 -16.98
C GLY A 262 -3.42 -13.00 -15.58
N GLY A 263 -2.38 -13.83 -15.44
CA GLY A 263 -1.66 -13.98 -14.17
C GLY A 263 -0.88 -12.73 -13.73
N GLN A 264 -0.47 -11.86 -14.68
CA GLN A 264 0.10 -10.56 -14.33
C GLN A 264 -0.98 -9.58 -13.86
N GLN A 265 -2.14 -9.56 -14.54
CA GLN A 265 -3.30 -8.75 -14.11
C GLN A 265 -3.77 -9.15 -12.71
N GLN A 266 -3.84 -10.44 -12.43
CA GLN A 266 -4.18 -10.97 -11.10
C GLN A 266 -3.22 -10.45 -10.03
N ARG A 267 -1.90 -10.56 -10.25
CA ARG A 267 -0.90 -10.03 -9.30
C ARG A 267 -1.03 -8.52 -9.09
N VAL A 268 -1.32 -7.76 -10.14
CA VAL A 268 -1.56 -6.31 -10.03
C VAL A 268 -2.83 -6.02 -9.22
N ALA A 269 -3.91 -6.78 -9.43
CA ALA A 269 -5.14 -6.63 -8.67
C ALA A 269 -4.95 -6.98 -7.18
N ILE A 270 -4.18 -8.03 -6.88
CA ILE A 270 -3.77 -8.37 -5.51
C ILE A 270 -2.96 -7.21 -4.90
N ALA A 271 -1.97 -6.67 -5.63
CA ALA A 271 -1.17 -5.53 -5.14
C ALA A 271 -2.03 -4.32 -4.82
N ARG A 272 -2.95 -3.96 -5.71
CA ARG A 272 -3.88 -2.85 -5.51
C ARG A 272 -4.76 -3.04 -4.27
N THR A 273 -5.17 -4.27 -4.02
CA THR A 273 -6.05 -4.61 -2.89
C THR A 273 -5.27 -4.65 -1.57
N LEU A 274 -4.02 -5.13 -1.58
CA LEU A 274 -3.18 -5.25 -0.38
C LEU A 274 -2.47 -3.96 0.01
N ALA A 275 -2.09 -3.12 -0.96
CA ALA A 275 -1.30 -1.92 -0.70
C ALA A 275 -1.92 -0.96 0.34
N PRO A 276 -3.25 -0.75 0.40
CA PRO A 276 -3.89 0.03 1.45
C PRO A 276 -3.79 -0.57 2.86
N GLY A 277 -3.44 -1.86 2.99
CA GLY A 277 -3.33 -2.54 4.28
C GLY A 277 -4.69 -2.93 4.88
N PRO A 278 -5.55 -3.64 4.15
CA PRO A 278 -6.87 -4.03 4.67
C PRO A 278 -6.72 -4.99 5.85
N LYS A 279 -7.64 -4.90 6.81
CA LYS A 279 -7.70 -5.81 7.96
C LYS A 279 -8.21 -7.21 7.57
N VAL A 280 -9.02 -7.28 6.54
CA VAL A 280 -9.59 -8.52 5.97
C VAL A 280 -9.43 -8.47 4.45
N LEU A 281 -9.07 -9.60 3.85
CA LEU A 281 -8.97 -9.76 2.40
C LEU A 281 -9.97 -10.81 1.92
N PHE A 282 -10.84 -10.43 1.00
CA PHE A 282 -11.73 -11.32 0.29
C PHE A 282 -11.20 -11.60 -1.12
N LEU A 283 -11.13 -12.87 -1.46
CA LEU A 283 -10.73 -13.34 -2.79
C LEU A 283 -11.95 -14.04 -3.40
N ASP A 284 -12.53 -13.43 -4.44
CA ASP A 284 -13.68 -13.97 -5.16
C ASP A 284 -13.16 -14.78 -6.37
N GLU A 285 -12.28 -15.75 -6.03
CA GLU A 285 -11.82 -16.87 -6.85
C GLU A 285 -10.79 -17.73 -6.12
#